data_7e3152f5ac2ae242aa4758d9c8f2eefb
#
_entry.id   7e3152f5ac2ae242aa4758d9c8f2eefb
#
_cell.length_a   1.000
_cell.length_b   1.000
_cell.length_c   1.000
_cell.angle_alpha   90.00
_cell.angle_beta   90.00
_cell.angle_gamma   90.00
#
_symmetry.space_group_name_H-M   'P 1'
#
loop_
_entity.id
_entity.type
_entity.pdbx_description
1 polymer ?
#
loop_
_entity_poly.entity_id
_entity_poly.type
_entity_poly.pdbx_seq_one_letter_code
_entity_poly.pdbx_strand_id
1 'polypeptide(L)'
;MQRASDLLLGVSMFAEPINFKIIDRASLAMNELCNVGIIGKPLWHQHNSNQYEILNGIEYLKYVGHDAMLMDIVKLVEVGEIQTLPSFDSYGNQINSISNENSIQGLHIEASRDTAMINAGPNDIVELLMNVNQWGMTFHNIVSRATILGSFMNGVEGSYDGRLHVMNAEFHLPSPVVPTRECCFVRYCKQLSPNDWVVVDVSLEDLFPYPSTNFRKRPSGCMIKEMPNGYSKVTWVEHVEADHSQLNDLFKPLVTSGLAFGATRWLASIVRHFEWAETLMTTQFFSDRKVFIPQTGRTSFLKLADRMMRKFCGNLSATTTNPWMRLAPFPSSTDVRVMIQNNMPNTLNNPVGTTIVFCTTIWLNISPNRLFNFLRHEKSRNKWDILSQTLSIEQFACMTIGKHLENRVSLLRASDSKDKTEIFYLQKSYADATTSYVIYTPLDESALIHLAKGSNPDNVIAFPSGFAIIPGGLPKDNGNNVGSNESLLTISFHLFDKATNVTGIPPESVQTIYEIITVTAIKDALSCHSRLNNWAQDELKNGTVKK
;
A
#
# COMPACT_ATOMS: atom_id res chain seq x y z
N MET A 1 3.66 -4.16 19.65
CA MET A 1 4.00 -3.72 21.03
C MET A 1 3.96 -2.21 21.06
N GLN A 2 3.32 -1.63 22.06
CA GLN A 2 3.29 -0.20 22.29
C GLN A 2 4.66 0.25 22.79
N ARG A 3 5.23 1.32 22.21
CA ARG A 3 6.53 1.85 22.63
C ARG A 3 6.38 2.57 23.99
N ALA A 4 7.44 2.64 24.78
CA ALA A 4 7.44 3.41 26.03
C ALA A 4 7.13 4.91 25.80
N SER A 5 7.60 5.46 24.66
CA SER A 5 7.26 6.81 24.21
C SER A 5 5.76 7.01 23.98
N ASP A 6 5.06 6.00 23.44
CA ASP A 6 3.62 6.05 23.18
C ASP A 6 2.83 6.13 24.52
N LEU A 7 3.29 5.40 25.54
CA LEU A 7 2.71 5.44 26.87
C LEU A 7 2.88 6.81 27.55
N LEU A 8 4.07 7.41 27.44
CA LEU A 8 4.35 8.74 27.99
C LEU A 8 3.50 9.82 27.30
N LEU A 9 3.38 9.76 25.98
CA LEU A 9 2.49 10.64 25.21
C LEU A 9 1.04 10.47 25.66
N GLY A 10 0.56 9.24 25.80
CA GLY A 10 -0.80 8.95 26.26
C GLY A 10 -1.11 9.58 27.61
N VAL A 11 -0.18 9.51 28.57
CA VAL A 11 -0.38 10.13 29.90
C VAL A 11 -0.43 11.67 29.81
N SER A 12 0.41 12.29 28.98
CA SER A 12 0.46 13.75 28.86
C SER A 12 -0.78 14.35 28.19
N MET A 13 -1.50 13.59 27.37
CA MET A 13 -2.70 14.04 26.65
C MET A 13 -3.90 14.31 27.55
N PHE A 14 -3.97 13.69 28.72
CA PHE A 14 -5.09 13.87 29.65
C PHE A 14 -4.98 15.12 30.52
N ALA A 15 -3.92 15.94 30.38
CA ALA A 15 -3.84 17.24 31.00
C ALA A 15 -4.86 18.20 30.35
N GLU A 16 -5.72 18.84 31.19
CA GLU A 16 -6.83 19.68 30.69
C GLU A 16 -6.44 20.72 29.62
N PRO A 17 -5.33 21.48 29.74
CA PRO A 17 -4.98 22.47 28.71
C PRO A 17 -4.68 21.85 27.36
N ILE A 18 -4.17 20.63 27.33
CA ILE A 18 -3.80 19.92 26.09
C ILE A 18 -5.04 19.36 25.41
N ASN A 19 -5.99 18.82 26.18
CA ASN A 19 -7.23 18.30 25.64
C ASN A 19 -8.02 19.34 24.84
N PHE A 20 -8.17 20.56 25.37
CA PHE A 20 -8.84 21.65 24.66
C PHE A 20 -8.16 21.98 23.33
N LYS A 21 -6.83 22.04 23.32
CA LYS A 21 -6.06 22.32 22.10
C LYS A 21 -6.24 21.22 21.05
N ILE A 22 -6.29 19.95 21.46
CA ILE A 22 -6.51 18.81 20.55
C ILE A 22 -7.91 18.90 19.94
N ILE A 23 -8.95 19.15 20.75
CA ILE A 23 -10.34 19.25 20.29
C ILE A 23 -10.52 20.45 19.35
N ASP A 24 -9.96 21.60 19.69
CA ASP A 24 -10.01 22.81 18.87
C ASP A 24 -9.33 22.56 17.52
N ARG A 25 -8.12 22.00 17.51
CA ARG A 25 -7.41 21.65 16.29
C ARG A 25 -8.19 20.67 15.40
N ALA A 26 -8.79 19.64 16.01
CA ALA A 26 -9.61 18.68 15.28
C ALA A 26 -10.84 19.34 14.64
N SER A 27 -11.47 20.28 15.34
CA SER A 27 -12.65 21.02 14.86
C SER A 27 -12.29 21.97 13.72
N LEU A 28 -11.17 22.68 13.82
CA LEU A 28 -10.66 23.53 12.73
C LEU A 28 -10.31 22.70 11.50
N ALA A 29 -9.60 21.58 11.68
CA ALA A 29 -9.26 20.67 10.61
C ALA A 29 -10.50 20.08 9.92
N MET A 30 -11.56 19.77 10.67
CA MET A 30 -12.82 19.30 10.14
C MET A 30 -13.47 20.34 9.22
N ASN A 31 -13.53 21.60 9.65
CA ASN A 31 -14.09 22.68 8.87
C ASN A 31 -13.29 22.91 7.58
N GLU A 32 -11.95 22.89 7.68
CA GLU A 32 -11.07 23.04 6.53
C GLU A 32 -11.26 21.89 5.53
N LEU A 33 -11.26 20.63 6.00
CA LEU A 33 -11.46 19.46 5.13
C LEU A 33 -12.82 19.52 4.40
N CYS A 34 -13.89 19.86 5.11
CA CYS A 34 -15.22 20.01 4.50
C CYS A 34 -15.21 21.05 3.38
N ASN A 35 -14.57 22.18 3.61
CA ASN A 35 -14.47 23.25 2.65
C ASN A 35 -13.64 22.83 1.43
N VAL A 36 -12.39 22.40 1.66
CA VAL A 36 -11.45 22.01 0.60
C VAL A 36 -11.96 20.80 -0.20
N GLY A 37 -12.64 19.88 0.46
CA GLY A 37 -13.14 18.65 -0.17
C GLY A 37 -14.34 18.88 -1.11
N ILE A 38 -15.16 19.92 -0.89
CA ILE A 38 -16.36 20.20 -1.69
C ILE A 38 -16.05 21.11 -2.88
N ILE A 39 -15.15 22.07 -2.71
CA ILE A 39 -14.82 23.06 -3.74
C ILE A 39 -14.22 22.38 -4.97
N GLY A 40 -14.66 22.83 -6.15
CA GLY A 40 -14.11 22.38 -7.43
C GLY A 40 -13.00 23.30 -7.94
N LYS A 41 -13.00 23.58 -9.26
CA LYS A 41 -12.11 24.56 -9.86
C LYS A 41 -12.44 25.97 -9.33
N PRO A 42 -11.46 26.85 -9.11
CA PRO A 42 -10.03 26.71 -9.46
C PRO A 42 -9.15 26.04 -8.38
N LEU A 43 -9.73 25.65 -7.24
CA LEU A 43 -8.95 25.09 -6.12
C LEU A 43 -8.29 23.75 -6.47
N TRP A 44 -9.01 22.90 -7.20
CA TRP A 44 -8.52 21.62 -7.66
C TRP A 44 -8.44 21.57 -9.18
N HIS A 45 -7.37 21.06 -9.72
CA HIS A 45 -7.21 20.80 -11.15
C HIS A 45 -6.81 19.35 -11.42
N GLN A 46 -7.32 18.79 -12.50
CA GLN A 46 -6.98 17.43 -12.89
C GLN A 46 -5.52 17.35 -13.33
N HIS A 47 -4.82 16.36 -12.86
CA HIS A 47 -3.51 16.04 -13.37
C HIS A 47 -3.63 15.49 -14.80
N ASN A 48 -2.78 15.93 -15.72
CA ASN A 48 -2.89 15.82 -17.20
C ASN A 48 -3.20 14.43 -17.79
N SER A 49 -3.21 13.36 -17.03
CA SER A 49 -3.49 12.00 -17.53
C SER A 49 -4.21 11.10 -16.53
N ASN A 50 -4.41 11.54 -15.31
CA ASN A 50 -4.94 10.70 -14.24
C ASN A 50 -6.28 11.25 -13.74
N GLN A 51 -7.11 10.39 -13.18
CA GLN A 51 -8.44 10.75 -12.68
C GLN A 51 -8.41 11.54 -11.34
N TYR A 52 -7.25 11.64 -10.69
CA TYR A 52 -7.13 12.38 -9.43
C TYR A 52 -6.84 13.86 -9.65
N GLU A 53 -7.16 14.67 -8.64
CA GLU A 53 -7.00 16.10 -8.66
C GLU A 53 -5.86 16.56 -7.74
N ILE A 54 -5.13 17.59 -8.18
CA ILE A 54 -4.05 18.23 -7.45
C ILE A 54 -4.52 19.59 -6.96
N LEU A 55 -4.09 19.97 -5.76
CA LEU A 55 -4.40 21.24 -5.15
C LEU A 55 -3.65 22.39 -5.83
N ASN A 56 -4.40 23.44 -6.19
CA ASN A 56 -3.81 24.70 -6.60
C ASN A 56 -3.44 25.51 -5.35
N GLY A 57 -2.16 25.59 -5.04
CA GLY A 57 -1.66 26.23 -3.82
C GLY A 57 -2.06 27.71 -3.72
N ILE A 58 -2.03 28.48 -4.84
CA ILE A 58 -2.42 29.92 -4.86
C ILE A 58 -3.89 30.08 -4.50
N GLU A 59 -4.77 29.27 -5.11
CA GLU A 59 -6.20 29.36 -4.86
C GLU A 59 -6.56 28.86 -3.44
N TYR A 60 -5.83 27.85 -2.94
CA TYR A 60 -5.98 27.37 -1.57
C TYR A 60 -5.71 28.47 -0.56
N LEU A 61 -4.69 29.27 -0.78
CA LEU A 61 -4.32 30.38 0.11
C LEU A 61 -5.29 31.53 0.09
N LYS A 62 -5.82 31.88 -1.09
CA LYS A 62 -6.90 32.86 -1.21
C LYS A 62 -8.14 32.42 -0.43
N TYR A 63 -8.36 31.09 -0.38
CA TYR A 63 -9.55 30.51 0.22
C TYR A 63 -9.46 30.43 1.75
N VAL A 64 -8.34 30.00 2.29
CA VAL A 64 -8.21 29.77 3.75
C VAL A 64 -7.86 31.06 4.51
N GLY A 65 -7.49 32.14 3.78
CA GLY A 65 -7.23 33.46 4.37
C GLY A 65 -5.92 33.55 5.15
N HIS A 66 -5.73 34.70 5.81
CA HIS A 66 -4.46 35.10 6.45
C HIS A 66 -4.03 34.30 7.69
N ASP A 67 -4.34 33.02 7.79
CA ASP A 67 -3.84 32.21 8.89
C ASP A 67 -2.35 31.94 8.68
N ALA A 68 -1.52 32.20 9.69
CA ALA A 68 -0.05 32.17 9.61
C ALA A 68 0.50 30.82 9.12
N MET A 69 -0.20 29.71 9.35
CA MET A 69 0.12 28.37 8.86
C MET A 69 0.11 28.26 7.32
N LEU A 70 -0.56 29.16 6.63
CA LEU A 70 -0.85 29.10 5.21
C LEU A 70 0.04 30.02 4.37
N MET A 71 0.64 31.05 4.98
CA MET A 71 1.59 31.93 4.31
C MET A 71 2.83 31.19 3.80
N ASP A 72 3.13 30.01 4.39
CA ASP A 72 4.25 29.17 3.97
C ASP A 72 4.03 28.52 2.61
N ILE A 73 2.78 28.26 2.27
CA ILE A 73 2.39 27.66 0.98
C ILE A 73 2.46 28.71 -0.16
N VAL A 74 2.11 29.98 0.10
CA VAL A 74 2.11 31.06 -0.92
C VAL A 74 3.47 31.30 -1.52
N LYS A 75 4.48 31.36 -0.66
CA LYS A 75 5.86 31.66 -1.11
C LYS A 75 6.43 30.56 -2.00
N LEU A 76 5.98 29.33 -1.86
CA LEU A 76 6.40 28.19 -2.67
C LEU A 76 5.79 28.20 -4.08
N VAL A 77 4.56 28.65 -4.21
CA VAL A 77 3.85 28.63 -5.48
C VAL A 77 4.26 29.80 -6.37
N GLU A 78 4.61 30.95 -5.77
CA GLU A 78 5.08 32.14 -6.52
C GLU A 78 6.46 31.96 -7.16
N VAL A 79 7.28 31.04 -6.65
CA VAL A 79 8.66 30.83 -7.14
C VAL A 79 8.73 29.78 -8.26
N GLY A 80 7.65 29.05 -8.54
CA GLY A 80 7.56 28.14 -9.70
C GLY A 80 8.44 26.89 -9.62
N GLU A 81 9.20 26.70 -8.56
CA GLU A 81 10.00 25.51 -8.28
C GLU A 81 9.48 24.83 -7.03
N ILE A 82 9.39 23.49 -7.05
CA ILE A 82 9.13 22.68 -5.86
C ILE A 82 10.38 22.74 -4.99
N GLN A 83 10.49 23.80 -4.21
CA GLN A 83 11.59 23.99 -3.27
C GLN A 83 11.13 23.69 -1.83
N THR A 84 12.11 23.43 -0.98
CA THR A 84 11.94 23.20 0.44
C THR A 84 11.25 24.38 1.14
N LEU A 85 10.23 24.10 1.96
CA LEU A 85 9.56 25.12 2.78
C LEU A 85 10.51 25.75 3.80
N PRO A 86 10.51 27.07 3.96
CA PRO A 86 11.18 27.71 5.08
C PRO A 86 10.49 27.33 6.41
N SER A 87 11.29 27.13 7.45
CA SER A 87 10.77 26.90 8.79
C SER A 87 10.37 28.22 9.44
N PHE A 88 9.19 28.27 10.05
CA PHE A 88 8.68 29.40 10.80
C PHE A 88 8.49 29.02 12.28
N ASP A 89 8.65 30.00 13.17
CA ASP A 89 8.30 29.82 14.58
C ASP A 89 6.79 29.83 14.80
N SER A 90 6.35 29.52 16.02
CA SER A 90 4.94 29.49 16.44
C SER A 90 4.22 30.85 16.32
N TYR A 91 4.95 31.92 16.00
CA TYR A 91 4.44 33.28 15.85
C TYR A 91 4.47 33.78 14.40
N GLY A 92 4.80 32.93 13.42
CA GLY A 92 4.82 33.31 12.01
C GLY A 92 6.03 34.12 11.56
N ASN A 93 7.10 34.21 12.37
CA ASN A 93 8.32 34.89 11.99
C ASN A 93 9.25 33.94 11.22
N GLN A 94 9.80 34.41 10.11
CA GLN A 94 10.79 33.67 9.35
C GLN A 94 12.06 33.49 10.20
N ILE A 95 12.42 32.26 10.51
CA ILE A 95 13.70 31.97 11.15
C ILE A 95 14.79 32.20 10.11
N ASN A 96 15.37 33.39 10.11
CA ASN A 96 16.55 33.65 9.32
C ASN A 96 17.67 32.72 9.78
N SER A 97 17.99 31.75 8.95
CA SER A 97 19.12 30.85 9.14
C SER A 97 20.41 31.65 9.07
N ILE A 98 20.81 32.24 10.18
CA ILE A 98 22.21 32.68 10.37
C ILE A 98 23.01 31.39 10.54
N SER A 99 23.70 31.01 9.46
CA SER A 99 24.83 30.10 9.39
C SER A 99 25.10 29.23 10.62
N ASN A 100 24.42 28.10 10.71
CA ASN A 100 24.94 26.90 11.35
C ASN A 100 24.57 25.72 10.47
N GLU A 101 25.50 24.84 10.15
CA GLU A 101 25.49 23.75 9.18
C GLU A 101 24.48 22.60 9.49
N ASN A 102 23.45 22.83 10.29
CA ASN A 102 22.31 21.97 10.52
C ASN A 102 21.01 22.64 10.03
N SER A 103 20.97 23.05 8.77
CA SER A 103 19.74 23.53 8.15
C SER A 103 18.71 22.40 8.17
N ILE A 104 17.61 22.60 8.88
CA ILE A 104 16.40 21.82 8.75
C ILE A 104 16.02 21.90 7.26
N GLN A 105 16.25 20.82 6.51
CA GLN A 105 15.82 20.73 5.13
C GLN A 105 14.31 20.90 5.11
N GLY A 106 13.79 21.79 4.27
CA GLY A 106 12.37 22.09 4.23
C GLY A 106 11.53 20.86 3.82
N LEU A 107 10.31 20.80 4.30
CA LEU A 107 9.35 19.75 3.96
C LEU A 107 8.70 20.04 2.60
N HIS A 108 8.42 19.01 1.82
CA HIS A 108 7.70 19.07 0.55
C HIS A 108 6.23 18.81 0.75
N ILE A 109 5.38 19.57 0.06
CA ILE A 109 3.92 19.40 0.08
C ILE A 109 3.53 18.33 -0.94
N GLU A 110 2.68 17.40 -0.48
CA GLU A 110 1.99 16.43 -1.32
C GLU A 110 0.48 16.58 -1.04
N ALA A 111 -0.29 17.03 -2.02
CA ALA A 111 -1.74 17.22 -1.84
C ALA A 111 -2.50 16.69 -3.05
N SER A 112 -3.44 15.79 -2.79
CA SER A 112 -4.28 15.15 -3.81
C SER A 112 -5.69 14.91 -3.31
N ARG A 113 -6.65 14.90 -4.25
CA ARG A 113 -8.05 14.55 -4.02
C ARG A 113 -8.51 13.54 -5.06
N ASP A 114 -9.33 12.60 -4.63
CA ASP A 114 -9.98 11.64 -5.52
C ASP A 114 -11.32 11.20 -4.94
N THR A 115 -12.18 10.61 -5.77
CA THR A 115 -13.53 10.19 -5.38
C THR A 115 -13.82 8.80 -5.94
N ALA A 116 -14.38 7.92 -5.08
CA ALA A 116 -14.81 6.59 -5.47
C ALA A 116 -16.24 6.30 -5.01
N MET A 117 -16.92 5.43 -5.77
CA MET A 117 -18.20 4.83 -5.38
C MET A 117 -17.91 3.47 -4.72
N ILE A 118 -18.33 3.29 -3.48
CA ILE A 118 -18.06 2.12 -2.67
C ILE A 118 -19.36 1.38 -2.40
N ASN A 119 -19.37 0.05 -2.61
CA ASN A 119 -20.51 -0.81 -2.31
C ASN A 119 -20.57 -1.15 -0.81
N ALA A 120 -20.84 -0.14 -0.01
CA ALA A 120 -21.00 -0.24 1.44
C ALA A 120 -21.77 0.96 1.97
N GLY A 121 -22.44 0.80 3.10
CA GLY A 121 -23.08 1.88 3.82
C GLY A 121 -22.07 2.83 4.49
N PRO A 122 -22.44 4.09 4.76
CA PRO A 122 -21.54 5.04 5.42
C PRO A 122 -21.02 4.55 6.77
N ASN A 123 -21.86 3.89 7.56
CA ASN A 123 -21.49 3.38 8.88
C ASN A 123 -20.41 2.30 8.81
N ASP A 124 -20.46 1.42 7.81
CA ASP A 124 -19.44 0.38 7.61
C ASP A 124 -18.07 0.99 7.29
N ILE A 125 -18.08 2.06 6.49
CA ILE A 125 -16.85 2.78 6.14
C ILE A 125 -16.31 3.56 7.34
N VAL A 126 -17.18 4.20 8.11
CA VAL A 126 -16.80 4.90 9.35
C VAL A 126 -16.23 3.91 10.37
N GLU A 127 -16.86 2.76 10.58
CA GLU A 127 -16.35 1.72 11.47
C GLU A 127 -14.96 1.25 11.05
N LEU A 128 -14.77 0.97 9.76
CA LEU A 128 -13.47 0.59 9.20
C LEU A 128 -12.38 1.63 9.50
N LEU A 129 -12.71 2.92 9.39
CA LEU A 129 -11.76 4.01 9.61
C LEU A 129 -11.49 4.27 11.08
N MET A 130 -12.50 4.12 11.95
CA MET A 130 -12.40 4.42 13.38
C MET A 130 -11.89 3.23 14.21
N ASN A 131 -12.01 2.01 13.72
CA ASN A 131 -11.42 0.83 14.35
C ASN A 131 -9.96 0.67 13.89
N VAL A 132 -8.99 0.97 14.77
CA VAL A 132 -7.56 0.98 14.43
C VAL A 132 -7.05 -0.37 13.90
N ASN A 133 -7.59 -1.48 14.39
CA ASN A 133 -7.19 -2.82 13.93
C ASN A 133 -7.70 -3.09 12.52
N GLN A 134 -8.96 -2.78 12.23
CA GLN A 134 -9.54 -2.90 10.89
C GLN A 134 -8.84 -1.94 9.92
N TRP A 135 -8.59 -0.69 10.35
CA TRP A 135 -7.86 0.30 9.57
C TRP A 135 -6.46 -0.20 9.19
N GLY A 136 -5.66 -0.67 10.14
CA GLY A 136 -4.33 -1.21 9.86
C GLY A 136 -4.35 -2.46 8.95
N MET A 137 -5.36 -3.33 9.11
CA MET A 137 -5.53 -4.50 8.23
C MET A 137 -5.95 -4.13 6.80
N THR A 138 -6.83 -3.17 6.64
CA THR A 138 -7.33 -2.72 5.33
C THR A 138 -6.26 -1.98 4.55
N PHE A 139 -5.55 -1.08 5.23
CA PHE A 139 -4.54 -0.22 4.62
C PHE A 139 -3.10 -0.77 4.77
N HIS A 140 -2.94 -2.08 4.91
CA HIS A 140 -1.65 -2.75 5.12
C HIS A 140 -0.57 -2.44 4.06
N ASN A 141 -0.95 -1.91 2.92
CA ASN A 141 -0.06 -1.44 1.86
C ASN A 141 0.36 0.03 2.00
N ILE A 142 -0.19 0.73 3.00
CA ILE A 142 0.11 2.13 3.33
C ILE A 142 0.53 2.26 4.80
N VAL A 143 -0.12 1.49 5.69
CA VAL A 143 0.05 1.57 7.14
C VAL A 143 0.80 0.34 7.62
N SER A 144 2.03 0.53 8.10
CA SER A 144 2.85 -0.54 8.68
C SER A 144 2.54 -0.77 10.15
N ARG A 145 2.19 0.28 10.87
CA ARG A 145 1.86 0.26 12.29
C ARG A 145 0.88 1.38 12.64
N ALA A 146 -0.07 1.08 13.53
CA ALA A 146 -0.97 2.08 14.10
C ALA A 146 -1.30 1.73 15.55
N THR A 147 -1.41 2.78 16.39
CA THR A 147 -1.74 2.65 17.82
C THR A 147 -2.59 3.82 18.24
N ILE A 148 -3.65 3.57 19.02
CA ILE A 148 -4.41 4.63 19.70
C ILE A 148 -3.67 4.95 21.00
N LEU A 149 -3.34 6.23 21.17
CA LEU A 149 -2.70 6.77 22.37
C LEU A 149 -3.73 7.25 23.39
N GLY A 150 -4.86 7.79 22.90
CA GLY A 150 -5.96 8.26 23.72
C GLY A 150 -7.24 8.39 22.90
N SER A 151 -8.37 8.34 23.60
CA SER A 151 -9.69 8.51 22.99
C SER A 151 -10.51 9.48 23.83
N PHE A 152 -11.18 10.42 23.15
CA PHE A 152 -12.10 11.37 23.74
C PHE A 152 -13.48 11.20 23.09
N MET A 153 -14.53 11.40 23.85
CA MET A 153 -15.90 11.35 23.36
C MET A 153 -16.61 12.66 23.67
N ASN A 154 -17.12 13.29 22.63
CA ASN A 154 -18.05 14.42 22.73
C ASN A 154 -19.45 14.06 22.18
N GLY A 155 -19.79 12.75 22.11
CA GLY A 155 -20.98 12.27 21.44
C GLY A 155 -21.73 11.20 22.23
N VAL A 156 -22.78 10.65 21.60
CA VAL A 156 -23.64 9.60 22.15
C VAL A 156 -22.87 8.29 22.23
N GLU A 157 -23.00 7.61 23.37
CA GLU A 157 -22.42 6.28 23.57
C GLU A 157 -22.96 5.29 22.50
N GLY A 158 -22.05 4.53 21.88
CA GLY A 158 -22.37 3.61 20.79
C GLY A 158 -22.32 4.22 19.39
N SER A 159 -22.15 5.54 19.25
CA SER A 159 -21.95 6.22 17.96
C SER A 159 -20.49 6.64 17.75
N TYR A 160 -20.09 6.78 16.51
CA TYR A 160 -18.82 7.40 16.14
C TYR A 160 -18.94 8.93 16.00
N ASP A 161 -20.13 9.50 16.07
CA ASP A 161 -20.34 10.94 16.00
C ASP A 161 -19.70 11.65 17.20
N GLY A 162 -18.83 12.62 16.92
CA GLY A 162 -18.06 13.34 17.93
C GLY A 162 -16.90 12.55 18.55
N ARG A 163 -16.58 11.34 18.04
CA ARG A 163 -15.45 10.54 18.56
C ARG A 163 -14.13 11.04 18.01
N LEU A 164 -13.17 11.16 18.92
CA LEU A 164 -11.83 11.62 18.66
C LEU A 164 -10.81 10.62 19.18
N HIS A 165 -9.87 10.20 18.33
CA HIS A 165 -8.74 9.35 18.68
C HIS A 165 -7.44 10.09 18.44
N VAL A 166 -6.55 10.10 19.42
CA VAL A 166 -5.15 10.45 19.20
C VAL A 166 -4.41 9.19 18.85
N MET A 167 -3.75 9.20 17.71
CA MET A 167 -3.12 8.05 17.11
C MET A 167 -1.65 8.32 16.81
N ASN A 168 -0.84 7.28 16.92
CA ASN A 168 0.49 7.24 16.33
C ASN A 168 0.50 6.20 15.22
N ALA A 169 0.88 6.58 14.02
CA ALA A 169 0.96 5.65 12.88
C ALA A 169 2.23 5.84 12.07
N GLU A 170 2.70 4.73 11.51
CA GLU A 170 3.81 4.66 10.58
C GLU A 170 3.28 4.25 9.21
N PHE A 171 3.60 5.05 8.19
CA PHE A 171 3.20 4.86 6.80
C PHE A 171 4.37 4.36 5.97
N HIS A 172 4.09 3.47 5.01
CA HIS A 172 5.11 2.86 4.17
C HIS A 172 4.65 2.63 2.73
N LEU A 173 5.60 2.38 1.86
CA LEU A 173 5.41 1.70 0.58
C LEU A 173 5.92 0.25 0.67
N PRO A 174 5.44 -0.67 -0.17
CA PRO A 174 5.96 -2.03 -0.23
C PRO A 174 7.32 -2.07 -0.95
N SER A 175 8.30 -1.43 -0.33
CA SER A 175 9.69 -1.36 -0.78
C SER A 175 10.61 -1.03 0.40
N PRO A 176 11.77 -1.70 0.55
CA PRO A 176 12.72 -1.40 1.62
C PRO A 176 13.60 -0.19 1.32
N VAL A 177 13.46 0.46 0.17
CA VAL A 177 14.28 1.62 -0.23
C VAL A 177 13.56 2.96 -0.08
N VAL A 178 12.30 2.95 0.36
CA VAL A 178 11.55 4.17 0.68
C VAL A 178 11.42 4.28 2.19
N PRO A 179 11.95 5.33 2.81
CA PRO A 179 11.82 5.56 4.25
C PRO A 179 10.35 5.57 4.69
N THR A 180 10.07 5.02 5.86
CA THR A 180 8.75 5.13 6.47
C THR A 180 8.51 6.54 6.99
N ARG A 181 7.23 6.92 7.09
CA ARG A 181 6.76 8.19 7.62
C ARG A 181 5.98 7.93 8.90
N GLU A 182 6.33 8.56 9.98
CA GLU A 182 5.67 8.39 11.27
C GLU A 182 5.16 9.73 11.79
N CYS A 183 3.92 9.77 12.26
CA CYS A 183 3.40 10.95 12.94
C CYS A 183 2.37 10.60 14.02
N CYS A 184 2.29 11.50 14.99
CA CYS A 184 1.20 11.57 15.95
C CYS A 184 0.15 12.54 15.42
N PHE A 185 -1.10 12.09 15.32
CA PHE A 185 -2.20 12.87 14.78
C PHE A 185 -3.50 12.60 15.53
N VAL A 186 -4.41 13.55 15.46
CA VAL A 186 -5.79 13.34 15.90
C VAL A 186 -6.66 12.93 14.73
N ARG A 187 -7.47 11.88 14.93
CA ARG A 187 -8.56 11.48 14.05
C ARG A 187 -9.89 11.86 14.68
N TYR A 188 -10.67 12.65 14.00
CA TYR A 188 -11.97 13.11 14.44
C TYR A 188 -13.06 12.69 13.46
N CYS A 189 -14.12 12.07 13.98
CA CYS A 189 -15.26 11.63 13.20
C CYS A 189 -16.50 12.44 13.59
N LYS A 190 -17.27 12.89 12.59
CA LYS A 190 -18.50 13.63 12.80
C LYS A 190 -19.54 13.30 11.74
N GLN A 191 -20.79 13.17 12.18
CA GLN A 191 -21.94 13.08 11.33
C GLN A 191 -22.46 14.51 11.04
N LEU A 192 -22.42 14.94 9.77
CA LEU A 192 -22.87 16.26 9.36
C LEU A 192 -24.38 16.29 9.10
N SER A 193 -24.91 15.18 8.58
CA SER A 193 -26.33 14.93 8.35
C SER A 193 -26.61 13.43 8.53
N PRO A 194 -27.86 12.97 8.57
CA PRO A 194 -28.16 11.53 8.70
C PRO A 194 -27.42 10.64 7.68
N ASN A 195 -27.08 11.19 6.51
CA ASN A 195 -26.50 10.46 5.39
C ASN A 195 -25.05 10.87 5.06
N ASP A 196 -24.49 11.84 5.79
CA ASP A 196 -23.18 12.42 5.50
C ASP A 196 -22.27 12.34 6.71
N TRP A 197 -21.10 11.72 6.52
CA TRP A 197 -20.06 11.59 7.54
C TRP A 197 -18.75 12.20 7.06
N VAL A 198 -17.94 12.66 8.01
CA VAL A 198 -16.58 13.12 7.77
C VAL A 198 -15.65 12.52 8.79
N VAL A 199 -14.50 12.03 8.31
CA VAL A 199 -13.39 11.59 9.15
C VAL A 199 -12.17 12.41 8.75
N VAL A 200 -11.60 13.16 9.70
CA VAL A 200 -10.44 14.02 9.46
C VAL A 200 -9.26 13.60 10.34
N ASP A 201 -8.08 13.63 9.76
CA ASP A 201 -6.78 13.46 10.42
C ASP A 201 -5.99 14.76 10.34
N VAL A 202 -5.37 15.19 11.44
CA VAL A 202 -4.43 16.31 11.46
C VAL A 202 -3.33 16.06 12.49
N SER A 203 -2.08 16.35 12.14
CA SER A 203 -0.93 16.18 13.01
C SER A 203 -0.96 17.06 14.25
N LEU A 204 -0.31 16.58 15.31
CA LEU A 204 -0.21 17.23 16.62
C LEU A 204 1.25 17.63 16.96
N GLU A 205 2.07 17.91 15.95
CA GLU A 205 3.50 18.22 16.10
C GLU A 205 3.78 19.42 16.98
N ASP A 206 2.87 20.42 17.01
CA ASP A 206 3.03 21.61 17.88
C ASP A 206 2.76 21.30 19.35
N LEU A 207 1.97 20.26 19.61
CA LEU A 207 1.65 19.81 20.97
C LEU A 207 2.62 18.72 21.43
N PHE A 208 3.08 17.88 20.49
CA PHE A 208 3.96 16.75 20.73
C PHE A 208 5.07 16.73 19.68
N PRO A 209 6.24 17.29 19.96
CA PRO A 209 7.35 17.39 18.99
C PRO A 209 7.96 16.03 18.61
N TYR A 210 7.53 14.95 19.24
CA TYR A 210 7.94 13.59 18.97
C TYR A 210 6.76 12.78 18.38
N PRO A 211 6.92 11.83 17.42
CA PRO A 211 8.18 11.14 17.11
C PRO A 211 9.01 11.79 16.01
N SER A 212 8.48 12.64 15.16
CA SER A 212 9.26 13.13 14.01
C SER A 212 8.81 14.50 13.54
N THR A 213 9.76 15.35 13.17
CA THR A 213 9.52 16.62 12.46
C THR A 213 9.52 16.44 10.93
N ASN A 214 9.79 15.22 10.43
CA ASN A 214 10.03 14.96 9.01
C ASN A 214 8.77 14.65 8.22
N PHE A 215 7.62 14.53 8.89
CA PHE A 215 6.33 14.23 8.27
C PHE A 215 5.19 14.85 9.07
N ARG A 216 4.29 15.54 8.37
CA ARG A 216 3.09 16.18 8.97
C ARG A 216 1.87 15.90 8.11
N LYS A 217 0.74 15.61 8.78
CA LYS A 217 -0.57 15.59 8.14
C LYS A 217 -1.23 16.95 8.33
N ARG A 218 -1.49 17.63 7.25
CA ARG A 218 -2.45 18.74 7.22
C ARG A 218 -3.85 18.15 7.23
N PRO A 219 -4.94 18.94 7.32
CA PRO A 219 -6.29 18.38 7.31
C PRO A 219 -6.48 17.42 6.14
N SER A 220 -6.47 16.13 6.44
CA SER A 220 -6.57 15.01 5.51
C SER A 220 -7.69 14.07 5.95
N GLY A 221 -8.25 13.28 5.04
CA GLY A 221 -9.29 12.34 5.39
C GLY A 221 -10.38 12.26 4.33
N CYS A 222 -11.59 11.92 4.72
CA CYS A 222 -12.64 11.70 3.74
C CYS A 222 -14.01 12.21 4.17
N MET A 223 -14.80 12.57 3.17
CA MET A 223 -16.24 12.80 3.25
C MET A 223 -16.94 11.59 2.66
N ILE A 224 -17.92 11.08 3.38
CA ILE A 224 -18.69 9.87 3.03
C ILE A 224 -20.15 10.29 2.92
N LYS A 225 -20.72 10.13 1.73
CA LYS A 225 -22.10 10.47 1.44
C LYS A 225 -22.87 9.24 0.98
N GLU A 226 -23.99 8.95 1.63
CA GLU A 226 -24.90 7.88 1.21
C GLU A 226 -25.56 8.20 -0.14
N MET A 227 -25.65 7.17 -0.97
CA MET A 227 -26.30 7.25 -2.27
C MET A 227 -27.58 6.38 -2.27
N PRO A 228 -28.60 6.72 -3.09
CA PRO A 228 -29.91 6.04 -3.05
C PRO A 228 -29.89 4.53 -3.30
N ASN A 229 -28.80 3.99 -3.85
CA ASN A 229 -28.66 2.57 -4.20
C ASN A 229 -27.90 1.75 -3.14
N GLY A 230 -27.73 2.29 -1.92
CA GLY A 230 -26.97 1.63 -0.85
C GLY A 230 -25.45 1.72 -0.98
N TYR A 231 -24.96 2.44 -1.99
CA TYR A 231 -23.55 2.78 -2.14
C TYR A 231 -23.22 4.02 -1.33
N SER A 232 -21.93 4.21 -1.06
CA SER A 232 -21.40 5.48 -0.55
C SER A 232 -20.49 6.13 -1.58
N LYS A 233 -20.65 7.45 -1.78
CA LYS A 233 -19.68 8.28 -2.47
C LYS A 233 -18.65 8.73 -1.45
N VAL A 234 -17.40 8.33 -1.62
CA VAL A 234 -16.29 8.71 -0.74
C VAL A 234 -15.35 9.63 -1.49
N THR A 235 -15.19 10.84 -1.00
CA THR A 235 -14.20 11.81 -1.48
C THR A 235 -13.07 11.88 -0.45
N TRP A 236 -11.86 11.48 -0.86
CA TRP A 236 -10.65 11.50 -0.02
C TRP A 236 -9.77 12.69 -0.39
N VAL A 237 -9.30 13.40 0.60
CA VAL A 237 -8.26 14.42 0.49
C VAL A 237 -7.06 13.93 1.29
N GLU A 238 -5.90 13.86 0.67
CA GLU A 238 -4.63 13.63 1.36
C GLU A 238 -3.77 14.86 1.15
N HIS A 239 -3.42 15.53 2.25
CA HIS A 239 -2.61 16.74 2.27
C HIS A 239 -1.54 16.57 3.34
N VAL A 240 -0.29 16.42 2.92
CA VAL A 240 0.83 16.13 3.81
C VAL A 240 2.06 16.95 3.45
N GLU A 241 2.94 17.11 4.43
CA GLU A 241 4.28 17.66 4.27
C GLU A 241 5.29 16.60 4.67
N ALA A 242 6.29 16.35 3.83
CA ALA A 242 7.25 15.28 4.04
C ALA A 242 8.67 15.67 3.64
N ASP A 243 9.64 15.17 4.39
CA ASP A 243 11.06 15.26 4.03
C ASP A 243 11.39 14.27 2.90
N HIS A 244 11.92 14.79 1.80
CA HIS A 244 12.34 14.00 0.65
C HIS A 244 13.86 13.77 0.57
N SER A 245 14.63 14.23 1.54
CA SER A 245 16.10 14.17 1.53
C SER A 245 16.65 12.74 1.47
N GLN A 246 15.94 11.79 2.06
CA GLN A 246 16.33 10.38 2.14
C GLN A 246 15.68 9.50 1.06
N LEU A 247 14.95 10.09 0.10
CA LEU A 247 14.29 9.32 -0.94
C LEU A 247 15.30 8.74 -1.93
N ASN A 248 15.12 7.47 -2.26
CA ASN A 248 15.82 6.82 -3.34
C ASN A 248 15.38 7.41 -4.69
N ASP A 249 16.31 7.70 -5.59
CA ASP A 249 16.05 8.34 -6.89
C ASP A 249 15.03 7.58 -7.75
N LEU A 250 14.94 6.25 -7.64
CA LEU A 250 13.94 5.45 -8.35
C LEU A 250 12.51 5.81 -7.93
N PHE A 251 12.30 6.16 -6.66
CA PHE A 251 10.97 6.48 -6.11
C PHE A 251 10.68 7.96 -6.04
N LYS A 252 11.70 8.81 -6.22
CA LYS A 252 11.55 10.26 -6.08
C LYS A 252 10.41 10.82 -6.95
N PRO A 253 10.31 10.52 -8.27
CA PRO A 253 9.21 11.00 -9.09
C PRO A 253 7.82 10.56 -8.61
N LEU A 254 7.71 9.32 -8.14
CA LEU A 254 6.46 8.75 -7.64
C LEU A 254 6.02 9.42 -6.33
N VAL A 255 6.95 9.66 -5.42
CA VAL A 255 6.66 10.25 -4.11
C VAL A 255 6.39 11.76 -4.26
N THR A 256 7.20 12.47 -5.03
CA THR A 256 7.00 13.92 -5.24
C THR A 256 5.72 14.26 -6.01
N SER A 257 5.21 13.33 -6.82
CA SER A 257 3.89 13.50 -7.48
C SER A 257 2.69 13.28 -6.56
N GLY A 258 2.91 12.86 -5.31
CA GLY A 258 1.83 12.49 -4.37
C GLY A 258 1.17 11.14 -4.66
N LEU A 259 1.55 10.42 -5.73
CA LEU A 259 0.95 9.13 -6.09
C LEU A 259 1.27 8.01 -5.10
N ALA A 260 2.42 8.11 -4.45
CA ALA A 260 2.88 7.08 -3.51
C ALA A 260 1.97 6.94 -2.29
N PHE A 261 1.49 8.06 -1.75
CA PHE A 261 0.71 8.13 -0.52
C PHE A 261 -0.62 8.88 -0.70
N GLY A 262 -0.98 9.29 -1.92
CA GLY A 262 -2.10 10.15 -2.21
C GLY A 262 -3.48 9.50 -2.12
N ALA A 263 -4.51 10.33 -2.30
CA ALA A 263 -5.93 10.00 -2.14
C ALA A 263 -6.37 8.76 -2.92
N THR A 264 -5.92 8.60 -4.17
CA THR A 264 -6.25 7.44 -5.02
C THR A 264 -5.83 6.13 -4.37
N ARG A 265 -4.67 6.09 -3.70
CA ARG A 265 -4.16 4.88 -3.04
C ARG A 265 -4.99 4.49 -1.82
N TRP A 266 -5.43 5.49 -1.04
CA TRP A 266 -6.33 5.28 0.08
C TRP A 266 -7.68 4.73 -0.38
N LEU A 267 -8.28 5.35 -1.39
CA LEU A 267 -9.56 4.91 -1.96
C LEU A 267 -9.47 3.51 -2.57
N ALA A 268 -8.42 3.21 -3.34
CA ALA A 268 -8.19 1.88 -3.91
C ALA A 268 -8.14 0.80 -2.83
N SER A 269 -7.55 1.11 -1.66
CA SER A 269 -7.50 0.18 -0.53
C SER A 269 -8.87 -0.07 0.10
N ILE A 270 -9.73 0.96 0.21
CA ILE A 270 -11.12 0.79 0.68
C ILE A 270 -11.92 -0.04 -0.33
N VAL A 271 -11.85 0.29 -1.62
CA VAL A 271 -12.56 -0.47 -2.67
C VAL A 271 -12.16 -1.94 -2.61
N ARG A 272 -10.85 -2.23 -2.55
CA ARG A 272 -10.34 -3.60 -2.40
C ARG A 272 -10.90 -4.33 -1.19
N HIS A 273 -11.02 -3.65 -0.05
CA HIS A 273 -11.56 -4.23 1.17
C HIS A 273 -13.01 -4.68 1.00
N PHE A 274 -13.86 -3.81 0.46
CA PHE A 274 -15.30 -4.13 0.29
C PHE A 274 -15.52 -5.13 -0.84
N GLU A 275 -14.79 -5.08 -1.94
CA GLU A 275 -14.83 -6.11 -2.98
C GLU A 275 -14.42 -7.49 -2.44
N TRP A 276 -13.42 -7.54 -1.58
CA TRP A 276 -13.02 -8.78 -0.92
C TRP A 276 -14.08 -9.28 0.06
N ALA A 277 -14.68 -8.40 0.87
CA ALA A 277 -15.77 -8.74 1.78
C ALA A 277 -16.99 -9.27 1.02
N GLU A 278 -17.40 -8.64 -0.07
CA GLU A 278 -18.47 -9.09 -0.96
C GLU A 278 -18.15 -10.47 -1.54
N THR A 279 -16.91 -10.70 -1.97
CA THR A 279 -16.46 -11.99 -2.50
C THR A 279 -16.58 -13.12 -1.48
N LEU A 280 -16.32 -12.85 -0.20
CA LEU A 280 -16.50 -13.83 0.88
C LEU A 280 -17.96 -14.22 1.09
N MET A 281 -18.89 -13.29 0.89
CA MET A 281 -20.33 -13.52 1.08
C MET A 281 -21.00 -14.15 -0.14
N THR A 282 -20.40 -14.04 -1.33
CA THR A 282 -20.98 -14.53 -2.58
C THR A 282 -20.95 -16.05 -2.64
N THR A 283 -22.10 -16.65 -2.88
CA THR A 283 -22.25 -18.10 -3.04
C THR A 283 -22.15 -18.56 -4.50
N GLN A 284 -22.31 -17.65 -5.45
CA GLN A 284 -22.25 -17.96 -6.88
C GLN A 284 -20.80 -18.09 -7.38
N PHE A 285 -20.58 -19.11 -8.21
CA PHE A 285 -19.27 -19.44 -8.76
C PHE A 285 -19.23 -19.31 -10.28
N PHE A 286 -18.21 -18.64 -10.75
CA PHE A 286 -17.68 -18.87 -12.09
C PHE A 286 -16.35 -19.63 -11.94
N SER A 287 -16.42 -20.95 -11.87
CA SER A 287 -15.24 -21.81 -12.01
C SER A 287 -15.19 -22.29 -13.45
N ASP A 288 -14.26 -21.83 -14.21
CA ASP A 288 -14.01 -22.32 -15.59
C ASP A 288 -13.52 -23.77 -15.65
N ARG A 289 -13.32 -24.44 -14.52
CA ARG A 289 -12.65 -25.76 -14.50
C ARG A 289 -13.26 -26.78 -13.51
N LYS A 290 -13.00 -28.03 -13.81
CA LYS A 290 -13.54 -29.30 -13.30
C LYS A 290 -13.44 -29.56 -11.79
N VAL A 291 -12.86 -28.65 -10.99
CA VAL A 291 -12.67 -28.88 -9.56
C VAL A 291 -13.69 -28.07 -8.75
N PHE A 292 -14.54 -28.78 -8.03
CA PHE A 292 -15.49 -28.17 -7.10
C PHE A 292 -14.80 -27.90 -5.75
N ILE A 293 -14.78 -26.64 -5.33
CA ILE A 293 -14.33 -26.23 -4.00
C ILE A 293 -15.57 -25.74 -3.22
N PRO A 294 -15.93 -26.37 -2.09
CA PRO A 294 -17.02 -25.90 -1.23
C PRO A 294 -16.83 -24.46 -0.77
N GLN A 295 -17.92 -23.78 -0.42
CA GLN A 295 -17.89 -22.39 0.07
C GLN A 295 -16.93 -22.18 1.26
N THR A 296 -16.92 -23.15 2.19
CA THR A 296 -16.01 -23.12 3.35
C THR A 296 -14.54 -23.17 2.93
N GLY A 297 -14.20 -24.02 1.96
CA GLY A 297 -12.85 -24.12 1.41
C GLY A 297 -12.44 -22.84 0.67
N ARG A 298 -13.35 -22.26 -0.12
CA ARG A 298 -13.09 -20.97 -0.77
C ARG A 298 -12.75 -19.89 0.24
N THR A 299 -13.58 -19.77 1.28
CA THR A 299 -13.36 -18.80 2.35
C THR A 299 -11.99 -18.98 2.99
N SER A 300 -11.55 -20.24 3.21
CA SER A 300 -10.23 -20.54 3.76
C SER A 300 -9.09 -20.10 2.83
N PHE A 301 -9.17 -20.40 1.53
CA PHE A 301 -8.17 -19.95 0.56
C PHE A 301 -8.12 -18.43 0.42
N LEU A 302 -9.28 -17.76 0.35
CA LEU A 302 -9.36 -16.30 0.27
C LEU A 302 -8.75 -15.63 1.50
N LYS A 303 -9.05 -16.12 2.71
CA LYS A 303 -8.49 -15.60 3.96
C LYS A 303 -6.98 -15.84 4.05
N LEU A 304 -6.49 -17.03 3.61
CA LEU A 304 -5.05 -17.28 3.55
C LEU A 304 -4.36 -16.33 2.57
N ALA A 305 -4.92 -16.14 1.38
CA ALA A 305 -4.39 -15.24 0.36
C ALA A 305 -4.36 -13.77 0.83
N ASP A 306 -5.34 -13.35 1.62
CA ASP A 306 -5.35 -12.02 2.22
C ASP A 306 -4.27 -11.86 3.31
N ARG A 307 -4.11 -12.87 4.18
CA ARG A 307 -3.01 -12.91 5.15
C ARG A 307 -1.63 -12.88 4.48
N MET A 308 -1.47 -13.61 3.37
CA MET A 308 -0.24 -13.57 2.56
C MET A 308 0.06 -12.17 2.05
N MET A 309 -0.95 -11.45 1.55
CA MET A 309 -0.82 -10.08 1.07
C MET A 309 -0.34 -9.14 2.18
N ARG A 310 -0.97 -9.20 3.36
CA ARG A 310 -0.56 -8.38 4.51
C ARG A 310 0.86 -8.69 4.96
N LYS A 311 1.22 -9.99 5.05
CA LYS A 311 2.58 -10.42 5.42
C LYS A 311 3.60 -9.95 4.39
N PHE A 312 3.30 -10.05 3.11
CA PHE A 312 4.17 -9.59 2.02
C PHE A 312 4.43 -8.08 2.11
N CYS A 313 3.37 -7.26 2.20
CA CYS A 313 3.51 -5.81 2.31
C CYS A 313 4.28 -5.40 3.59
N GLY A 314 3.96 -6.01 4.74
CA GLY A 314 4.66 -5.72 6.00
C GLY A 314 6.14 -6.08 5.97
N ASN A 315 6.48 -7.21 5.36
CA ASN A 315 7.87 -7.65 5.24
C ASN A 315 8.69 -6.74 4.30
N LEU A 316 8.07 -6.11 3.31
CA LEU A 316 8.75 -5.18 2.39
C LEU A 316 8.94 -3.77 2.97
N SER A 317 8.34 -3.47 4.09
CA SER A 317 8.45 -2.15 4.72
C SER A 317 9.89 -1.82 5.13
N ALA A 318 10.26 -0.55 5.01
CA ALA A 318 11.52 -0.01 5.55
C ALA A 318 11.40 0.34 7.05
N THR A 319 10.43 -0.21 7.76
CA THR A 319 10.25 0.01 9.21
C THR A 319 11.48 -0.41 9.99
N THR A 320 11.72 0.21 11.13
CA THR A 320 12.86 -0.09 12.02
C THR A 320 12.84 -1.52 12.58
N THR A 321 11.67 -2.17 12.56
CA THR A 321 11.54 -3.59 12.96
C THR A 321 12.02 -4.57 11.89
N ASN A 322 12.25 -4.11 10.67
CA ASN A 322 12.76 -4.88 9.54
C ASN A 322 14.24 -4.52 9.30
N PRO A 323 15.19 -5.27 9.86
CA PRO A 323 16.63 -4.94 9.77
C PRO A 323 17.19 -5.30 8.39
N TRP A 324 16.93 -4.46 7.40
CA TRP A 324 17.42 -4.63 6.04
C TRP A 324 18.92 -4.37 5.95
N MET A 325 19.66 -5.32 5.38
CA MET A 325 21.08 -5.21 5.05
C MET A 325 21.26 -5.29 3.53
N ARG A 326 22.28 -4.63 2.99
CA ARG A 326 22.68 -4.83 1.60
C ARG A 326 23.42 -6.15 1.48
N LEU A 327 23.03 -6.95 0.49
CA LEU A 327 23.80 -8.13 0.12
C LEU A 327 25.13 -7.67 -0.52
N ALA A 328 26.21 -8.44 -0.29
CA ALA A 328 27.52 -8.11 -0.87
C ALA A 328 27.39 -7.92 -2.40
N PRO A 329 28.03 -6.87 -2.96
CA PRO A 329 27.91 -6.57 -4.39
C PRO A 329 28.45 -7.72 -5.23
N PHE A 330 27.64 -8.19 -6.16
CA PHE A 330 28.02 -9.08 -7.24
C PHE A 330 28.20 -8.21 -8.50
N PRO A 331 28.93 -8.63 -9.56
CA PRO A 331 29.15 -7.83 -10.77
C PRO A 331 27.91 -7.28 -11.47
N SER A 332 26.71 -7.75 -11.11
CA SER A 332 25.44 -7.15 -11.55
C SER A 332 25.13 -5.92 -10.71
N SER A 333 24.78 -4.82 -11.36
CA SER A 333 24.47 -3.51 -10.75
C SER A 333 23.16 -3.47 -9.92
N THR A 334 22.56 -4.61 -9.58
CA THR A 334 21.26 -4.69 -8.91
C THR A 334 21.43 -4.60 -7.38
N ASP A 335 20.80 -3.62 -6.73
CA ASP A 335 20.79 -3.48 -5.27
C ASP A 335 19.87 -4.55 -4.66
N VAL A 336 20.46 -5.60 -4.09
CA VAL A 336 19.74 -6.65 -3.38
C VAL A 336 19.88 -6.44 -1.89
N ARG A 337 18.75 -6.46 -1.20
CA ARG A 337 18.68 -6.38 0.27
C ARG A 337 18.23 -7.69 0.85
N VAL A 338 18.73 -7.97 2.05
CA VAL A 338 18.40 -9.15 2.82
C VAL A 338 17.96 -8.76 4.22
N MET A 339 16.94 -9.44 4.70
CA MET A 339 16.47 -9.35 6.09
C MET A 339 16.46 -10.75 6.67
N ILE A 340 17.09 -10.91 7.85
CA ILE A 340 17.16 -12.18 8.59
C ILE A 340 16.40 -12.02 9.89
N GLN A 341 15.39 -12.86 10.12
CA GLN A 341 14.54 -12.83 11.30
C GLN A 341 14.55 -14.20 11.98
N ASN A 342 15.06 -14.26 13.19
CA ASN A 342 15.01 -15.47 14.02
C ASN A 342 13.63 -15.57 14.69
N ASN A 343 12.88 -16.62 14.36
CA ASN A 343 11.53 -16.84 14.88
C ASN A 343 11.60 -17.45 16.27
N MET A 344 11.03 -16.77 17.25
CA MET A 344 10.97 -17.27 18.64
C MET A 344 9.85 -18.31 18.80
N PRO A 345 9.97 -19.26 19.77
CA PRO A 345 9.05 -20.39 19.92
C PRO A 345 7.57 -20.03 20.15
N ASN A 346 7.25 -18.80 20.50
CA ASN A 346 5.91 -18.38 20.90
C ASN A 346 5.19 -17.48 19.90
N THR A 347 5.70 -17.34 18.68
CA THR A 347 5.00 -16.56 17.65
C THR A 347 3.99 -17.44 16.93
N LEU A 348 2.69 -17.13 17.08
CA LEU A 348 1.61 -17.76 16.31
C LEU A 348 1.95 -17.71 14.81
N ASN A 349 1.89 -18.88 14.14
CA ASN A 349 2.05 -19.04 12.69
C ASN A 349 3.46 -18.88 12.10
N ASN A 350 4.50 -18.77 12.91
CA ASN A 350 5.88 -18.86 12.44
C ASN A 350 6.55 -20.10 13.07
N PRO A 351 7.09 -21.03 12.28
CA PRO A 351 7.84 -22.15 12.81
C PRO A 351 9.13 -21.66 13.47
N VAL A 352 9.60 -22.41 14.46
CA VAL A 352 10.92 -22.16 15.07
C VAL A 352 12.00 -22.33 14.01
N GLY A 353 12.86 -21.34 13.86
CA GLY A 353 13.90 -21.30 12.83
C GLY A 353 14.17 -19.87 12.40
N THR A 354 14.76 -19.71 11.23
CA THR A 354 15.10 -18.41 10.67
C THR A 354 14.35 -18.16 9.37
N THR A 355 13.67 -17.02 9.28
CA THR A 355 13.10 -16.51 8.03
C THR A 355 14.09 -15.55 7.39
N ILE A 356 14.41 -15.79 6.13
CA ILE A 356 15.30 -14.96 5.33
C ILE A 356 14.47 -14.38 4.17
N VAL A 357 14.48 -13.06 4.06
CA VAL A 357 13.75 -12.32 3.01
C VAL A 357 14.75 -11.60 2.14
N PHE A 358 14.71 -11.87 0.85
CA PHE A 358 15.48 -11.14 -0.17
C PHE A 358 14.57 -10.19 -0.90
N CYS A 359 15.07 -9.00 -1.19
CA CYS A 359 14.31 -8.00 -1.92
C CYS A 359 15.19 -7.18 -2.85
N THR A 360 14.66 -6.86 -4.03
CA THR A 360 15.22 -5.85 -4.93
C THR A 360 14.13 -5.03 -5.55
N THR A 361 14.43 -3.77 -5.88
CA THR A 361 13.55 -2.90 -6.65
C THR A 361 14.27 -2.41 -7.90
N ILE A 362 13.63 -2.55 -9.05
CA ILE A 362 14.17 -2.16 -10.34
C ILE A 362 13.16 -1.34 -11.14
N TRP A 363 13.68 -0.45 -11.97
CA TRP A 363 12.90 0.23 -12.98
C TRP A 363 12.93 -0.55 -14.30
N LEU A 364 11.76 -0.66 -14.95
CA LEU A 364 11.58 -1.32 -16.21
C LEU A 364 10.80 -0.43 -17.18
N ASN A 365 11.26 -0.32 -18.41
CA ASN A 365 10.53 0.36 -19.49
C ASN A 365 9.45 -0.55 -20.10
N ILE A 366 8.51 -0.92 -19.25
CA ILE A 366 7.40 -1.84 -19.58
C ILE A 366 6.17 -1.35 -18.83
N SER A 367 5.02 -1.32 -19.50
CA SER A 367 3.77 -0.90 -18.85
C SER A 367 3.39 -1.84 -17.69
N PRO A 368 2.83 -1.32 -16.59
CA PRO A 368 2.42 -2.11 -15.44
C PRO A 368 1.50 -3.27 -15.81
N ASN A 369 0.51 -3.03 -16.67
CA ASN A 369 -0.42 -4.06 -17.11
C ASN A 369 0.24 -5.21 -17.87
N ARG A 370 1.21 -4.91 -18.74
CA ARG A 370 1.95 -5.94 -19.47
C ARG A 370 2.81 -6.77 -18.52
N LEU A 371 3.49 -6.12 -17.60
CA LEU A 371 4.31 -6.78 -16.58
C LEU A 371 3.45 -7.64 -15.65
N PHE A 372 2.35 -7.10 -15.16
CA PHE A 372 1.39 -7.82 -14.32
C PHE A 372 0.84 -9.06 -15.00
N ASN A 373 0.39 -8.94 -16.25
CA ASN A 373 -0.12 -10.07 -17.03
C ASN A 373 0.94 -11.13 -17.27
N PHE A 374 2.18 -10.74 -17.52
CA PHE A 374 3.29 -11.67 -17.66
C PHE A 374 3.57 -12.44 -16.36
N LEU A 375 3.63 -11.75 -15.20
CA LEU A 375 4.00 -12.37 -13.93
C LEU A 375 2.89 -13.25 -13.34
N ARG A 376 1.60 -12.92 -13.57
CA ARG A 376 0.47 -13.66 -13.00
C ARG A 376 0.07 -14.92 -13.76
N HIS A 377 0.44 -15.03 -15.05
CA HIS A 377 -0.05 -16.09 -15.91
C HIS A 377 0.76 -17.37 -15.72
N GLU A 378 0.08 -18.51 -15.55
CA GLU A 378 0.71 -19.82 -15.33
C GLU A 378 1.68 -20.21 -16.43
N LYS A 379 1.35 -19.92 -17.71
CA LYS A 379 2.18 -20.27 -18.87
C LYS A 379 3.49 -19.49 -18.98
N SER A 380 3.61 -18.35 -18.28
CA SER A 380 4.84 -17.56 -18.28
C SER A 380 5.73 -17.84 -17.07
N ARG A 381 5.23 -18.58 -16.08
CA ARG A 381 5.96 -18.81 -14.84
C ARG A 381 7.31 -19.49 -15.06
N ASN A 382 7.38 -20.48 -15.91
CA ASN A 382 8.63 -21.18 -16.25
C ASN A 382 9.68 -20.29 -16.94
N LYS A 383 9.28 -19.09 -17.42
CA LYS A 383 10.19 -18.13 -18.05
C LYS A 383 10.91 -17.23 -17.07
N TRP A 384 10.36 -17.06 -15.88
CA TRP A 384 10.93 -16.20 -14.86
C TRP A 384 11.25 -16.91 -13.53
N ASP A 385 10.54 -18.00 -13.19
CA ASP A 385 10.77 -18.78 -11.98
C ASP A 385 11.77 -19.89 -12.24
N ILE A 386 13.01 -19.69 -11.80
CA ILE A 386 14.10 -20.64 -12.02
C ILE A 386 13.81 -22.03 -11.44
N LEU A 387 13.05 -22.09 -10.35
CA LEU A 387 12.66 -23.36 -9.71
C LEU A 387 11.59 -24.11 -10.49
N SER A 388 10.96 -23.46 -11.44
CA SER A 388 9.85 -24.00 -12.23
C SER A 388 10.20 -24.17 -13.72
N GLN A 389 11.44 -23.94 -14.14
CA GLN A 389 11.83 -23.93 -15.58
C GLN A 389 11.53 -25.24 -16.31
N THR A 390 11.69 -26.37 -15.63
CA THR A 390 11.47 -27.71 -16.20
C THR A 390 10.07 -28.26 -15.92
N LEU A 391 9.26 -27.55 -15.11
CA LEU A 391 7.96 -28.01 -14.68
C LEU A 391 6.85 -27.57 -15.64
N SER A 392 5.86 -28.43 -15.82
CA SER A 392 4.57 -28.05 -16.44
C SER A 392 3.69 -27.40 -15.39
N ILE A 393 3.20 -26.19 -15.65
CA ILE A 393 2.38 -25.45 -14.70
C ILE A 393 0.97 -25.30 -15.22
N GLU A 394 0.01 -25.72 -14.40
CA GLU A 394 -1.41 -25.66 -14.70
C GLU A 394 -2.18 -24.97 -13.58
N GLN A 395 -3.05 -24.02 -13.96
CA GLN A 395 -4.07 -23.51 -13.04
C GLN A 395 -5.25 -24.48 -13.02
N PHE A 396 -5.50 -25.14 -11.91
CA PHE A 396 -6.59 -26.10 -11.78
C PHE A 396 -7.83 -25.54 -11.08
N ALA A 397 -7.70 -24.42 -10.32
CA ALA A 397 -8.82 -23.68 -9.76
C ALA A 397 -8.50 -22.19 -9.62
N CYS A 398 -9.54 -21.35 -9.65
CA CYS A 398 -9.40 -19.92 -9.34
C CYS A 398 -10.68 -19.35 -8.74
N MET A 399 -10.51 -18.28 -7.98
CA MET A 399 -11.58 -17.53 -7.31
C MET A 399 -11.37 -16.04 -7.63
N THR A 400 -12.29 -15.44 -8.38
CA THR A 400 -12.21 -14.01 -8.74
C THR A 400 -12.60 -13.14 -7.54
N ILE A 401 -11.92 -12.00 -7.38
CA ILE A 401 -12.18 -10.99 -6.35
C ILE A 401 -12.72 -9.74 -7.05
N GLY A 402 -13.91 -9.29 -6.63
CA GLY A 402 -14.55 -8.13 -7.24
C GLY A 402 -14.94 -8.38 -8.70
N LYS A 403 -14.90 -7.32 -9.51
CA LYS A 403 -15.42 -7.31 -10.89
C LYS A 403 -14.37 -7.65 -11.97
N HIS A 404 -13.09 -7.53 -11.63
CA HIS A 404 -11.99 -7.70 -12.59
C HIS A 404 -11.47 -9.14 -12.57
N LEU A 405 -11.51 -9.84 -13.71
CA LEU A 405 -11.11 -11.25 -13.83
C LEU A 405 -9.63 -11.49 -13.50
N GLU A 406 -8.79 -10.48 -13.64
CA GLU A 406 -7.39 -10.51 -13.25
C GLU A 406 -7.17 -10.47 -11.74
N ASN A 407 -8.12 -9.93 -10.97
CA ASN A 407 -8.11 -9.91 -9.51
C ASN A 407 -8.63 -11.23 -8.97
N ARG A 408 -7.73 -12.14 -8.62
CA ARG A 408 -8.11 -13.52 -8.27
C ARG A 408 -7.11 -14.21 -7.36
N VAL A 409 -7.60 -15.25 -6.72
CA VAL A 409 -6.80 -16.27 -6.04
C VAL A 409 -6.81 -17.52 -6.90
N SER A 410 -5.63 -17.99 -7.31
CA SER A 410 -5.43 -19.16 -8.17
C SER A 410 -4.73 -20.28 -7.41
N LEU A 411 -5.15 -21.51 -7.68
CA LEU A 411 -4.45 -22.73 -7.27
C LEU A 411 -3.72 -23.28 -8.48
N LEU A 412 -2.40 -23.36 -8.38
CA LEU A 412 -1.53 -23.83 -9.45
C LEU A 412 -0.91 -25.16 -9.05
N ARG A 413 -0.75 -26.06 -10.01
CA ARG A 413 -0.01 -27.30 -9.89
C ARG A 413 1.20 -27.24 -10.83
N ALA A 414 2.38 -27.41 -10.30
CA ALA A 414 3.60 -27.60 -11.05
C ALA A 414 4.01 -29.08 -10.96
N SER A 415 4.21 -29.74 -12.10
CA SER A 415 4.50 -31.17 -12.16
C SER A 415 5.64 -31.45 -13.13
N ASP A 416 6.52 -32.39 -12.72
CA ASP A 416 7.50 -32.99 -13.61
C ASP A 416 6.98 -34.35 -14.10
N SER A 417 6.99 -34.54 -15.40
CA SER A 417 6.58 -35.81 -16.03
C SER A 417 7.57 -36.96 -15.76
N LYS A 418 8.83 -36.64 -15.41
CA LYS A 418 9.89 -37.64 -15.18
C LYS A 418 9.89 -38.15 -13.73
N ASP A 419 9.86 -37.24 -12.77
CA ASP A 419 10.09 -37.55 -11.36
C ASP A 419 8.81 -37.68 -10.53
N LYS A 420 7.61 -37.50 -11.16
CA LYS A 420 6.31 -37.50 -10.48
C LYS A 420 6.24 -36.51 -9.31
N THR A 421 7.10 -35.51 -9.28
CA THR A 421 7.08 -34.48 -8.26
C THR A 421 5.97 -33.50 -8.56
N GLU A 422 5.12 -33.24 -7.56
CA GLU A 422 4.06 -32.23 -7.65
C GLU A 422 4.25 -31.16 -6.59
N ILE A 423 4.16 -29.91 -7.00
CA ILE A 423 4.21 -28.74 -6.11
C ILE A 423 2.94 -27.93 -6.35
N PHE A 424 2.23 -27.63 -5.27
CA PHE A 424 1.05 -26.76 -5.33
C PHE A 424 1.41 -25.35 -4.88
N TYR A 425 0.81 -24.36 -5.56
CA TYR A 425 0.96 -22.96 -5.18
C TYR A 425 -0.41 -22.32 -4.98
N LEU A 426 -0.53 -21.53 -3.91
CA LEU A 426 -1.57 -20.53 -3.78
C LEU A 426 -1.01 -19.21 -4.29
N GLN A 427 -1.66 -18.63 -5.31
CA GLN A 427 -1.26 -17.35 -5.89
C GLN A 427 -2.40 -16.34 -5.80
N LYS A 428 -2.14 -15.14 -5.25
CA LYS A 428 -3.04 -13.99 -5.31
C LYS A 428 -2.52 -13.00 -6.33
N SER A 429 -3.38 -12.66 -7.30
CA SER A 429 -3.14 -11.58 -8.26
C SER A 429 -4.15 -10.48 -7.99
N TYR A 430 -3.69 -9.25 -7.84
CA TYR A 430 -4.55 -8.09 -7.62
C TYR A 430 -3.92 -6.85 -8.26
N ALA A 431 -4.72 -6.08 -8.98
CA ALA A 431 -4.32 -4.82 -9.58
C ALA A 431 -5.37 -3.75 -9.31
N ASP A 432 -4.93 -2.57 -8.95
CA ASP A 432 -5.71 -1.35 -8.89
C ASP A 432 -5.00 -0.20 -9.63
N ALA A 433 -5.54 1.00 -9.56
CA ALA A 433 -4.97 2.16 -10.24
C ALA A 433 -3.55 2.54 -9.77
N THR A 434 -3.14 2.09 -8.59
CA THR A 434 -1.89 2.52 -7.93
C THR A 434 -0.82 1.44 -7.86
N THR A 435 -1.22 0.17 -7.78
CA THR A 435 -0.28 -0.93 -7.58
C THR A 435 -0.87 -2.25 -8.06
N SER A 436 -0.05 -3.09 -8.67
CA SER A 436 -0.40 -4.47 -8.97
C SER A 436 0.46 -5.43 -8.17
N TYR A 437 -0.13 -6.53 -7.71
CA TYR A 437 0.54 -7.55 -6.89
C TYR A 437 0.38 -8.93 -7.49
N VAL A 438 1.46 -9.72 -7.54
CA VAL A 438 1.43 -11.15 -7.79
C VAL A 438 2.19 -11.83 -6.66
N ILE A 439 1.46 -12.44 -5.73
CA ILE A 439 2.02 -13.02 -4.51
C ILE A 439 1.67 -14.49 -4.47
N TYR A 440 2.63 -15.33 -4.14
CA TYR A 440 2.45 -16.77 -4.09
C TYR A 440 3.21 -17.41 -2.94
N THR A 441 2.72 -18.58 -2.53
CA THR A 441 3.41 -19.48 -1.57
C THR A 441 3.22 -20.91 -2.03
N PRO A 442 4.23 -21.78 -1.89
CA PRO A 442 4.02 -23.20 -2.03
C PRO A 442 3.12 -23.72 -0.89
N LEU A 443 2.31 -24.73 -1.20
CA LEU A 443 1.49 -25.47 -0.24
C LEU A 443 1.81 -26.94 -0.37
N ASP A 444 1.93 -27.63 0.77
CA ASP A 444 1.90 -29.08 0.76
C ASP A 444 0.48 -29.62 0.47
N GLU A 445 0.41 -30.86 0.00
CA GLU A 445 -0.86 -31.49 -0.35
C GLU A 445 -1.83 -31.58 0.85
N SER A 446 -1.29 -31.81 2.05
CA SER A 446 -2.08 -31.86 3.28
C SER A 446 -2.74 -30.51 3.59
N ALA A 447 -1.99 -29.42 3.53
CA ALA A 447 -2.52 -28.07 3.71
C ALA A 447 -3.58 -27.74 2.64
N LEU A 448 -3.34 -28.10 1.38
CA LEU A 448 -4.27 -27.91 0.29
C LEU A 448 -5.61 -28.62 0.57
N ILE A 449 -5.57 -29.90 0.98
CA ILE A 449 -6.76 -30.71 1.30
C ILE A 449 -7.50 -30.14 2.51
N HIS A 450 -6.78 -29.76 3.57
CA HIS A 450 -7.40 -29.18 4.77
C HIS A 450 -8.10 -27.85 4.47
N LEU A 451 -7.44 -26.94 3.72
CA LEU A 451 -8.04 -25.69 3.29
C LEU A 451 -9.28 -25.92 2.40
N ALA A 452 -9.21 -26.87 1.47
CA ALA A 452 -10.34 -27.22 0.61
C ALA A 452 -11.56 -27.72 1.40
N LYS A 453 -11.35 -28.35 2.56
CA LYS A 453 -12.41 -28.77 3.50
C LYS A 453 -12.90 -27.65 4.42
N GLY A 454 -12.31 -26.45 4.35
CA GLY A 454 -12.71 -25.29 5.15
C GLY A 454 -12.02 -25.17 6.51
N SER A 455 -10.86 -25.79 6.69
CA SER A 455 -10.06 -25.65 7.92
C SER A 455 -9.59 -24.21 8.11
N ASN A 456 -9.31 -23.83 9.37
CA ASN A 456 -8.82 -22.50 9.69
C ASN A 456 -7.48 -22.21 8.96
N PRO A 457 -7.45 -21.18 8.08
CA PRO A 457 -6.25 -20.83 7.33
C PRO A 457 -5.09 -20.37 8.23
N ASP A 458 -5.36 -19.96 9.47
CA ASP A 458 -4.32 -19.52 10.39
C ASP A 458 -3.37 -20.66 10.83
N ASN A 459 -3.81 -21.89 10.67
CA ASN A 459 -2.97 -23.07 10.95
C ASN A 459 -1.96 -23.37 9.82
N VAL A 460 -2.07 -22.71 8.66
CA VAL A 460 -1.17 -22.92 7.53
C VAL A 460 0.00 -21.95 7.60
N ILE A 461 1.21 -22.51 7.62
CA ILE A 461 2.43 -21.72 7.53
C ILE A 461 2.61 -21.23 6.09
N ALA A 462 2.75 -19.91 5.89
CA ALA A 462 2.95 -19.33 4.59
C ALA A 462 4.13 -18.35 4.58
N PHE A 463 5.02 -18.54 3.60
CA PHE A 463 6.15 -17.66 3.31
C PHE A 463 5.91 -17.01 1.94
N PRO A 464 5.18 -15.88 1.89
CA PRO A 464 4.75 -15.30 0.63
C PRO A 464 5.92 -14.65 -0.10
N SER A 465 6.24 -15.17 -1.27
CA SER A 465 7.12 -14.56 -2.27
C SER A 465 6.30 -13.86 -3.34
N GLY A 466 6.89 -12.94 -4.10
CA GLY A 466 6.16 -12.32 -5.21
C GLY A 466 6.66 -10.95 -5.62
N PHE A 467 5.75 -10.20 -6.19
CA PHE A 467 6.00 -8.98 -6.93
C PHE A 467 5.02 -7.87 -6.52
N ALA A 468 5.55 -6.65 -6.34
CA ALA A 468 4.76 -5.43 -6.31
C ALA A 468 5.17 -4.55 -7.49
N ILE A 469 4.20 -4.14 -8.30
CA ILE A 469 4.39 -3.36 -9.51
C ILE A 469 3.71 -2.02 -9.31
N ILE A 470 4.48 -0.94 -9.34
CA ILE A 470 3.96 0.42 -9.21
C ILE A 470 4.20 1.13 -10.54
N PRO A 471 3.22 1.90 -11.09
CA PRO A 471 3.46 2.72 -12.26
C PRO A 471 4.66 3.62 -12.05
N GLY A 472 5.64 3.57 -12.95
CA GLY A 472 6.87 4.37 -12.87
C GLY A 472 6.69 5.66 -13.64
N GLY A 473 6.87 6.78 -12.96
CA GLY A 473 7.08 8.05 -13.62
C GLY A 473 5.86 8.90 -13.94
N LEU A 474 6.14 10.18 -14.12
CA LEU A 474 5.24 11.19 -14.65
C LEU A 474 5.05 10.96 -16.17
N PRO A 475 3.87 11.24 -16.73
CA PRO A 475 3.70 11.28 -18.18
C PRO A 475 4.69 12.26 -18.77
N LYS A 476 5.47 11.82 -19.75
CA LYS A 476 6.32 12.73 -20.52
C LYS A 476 5.40 13.70 -21.27
N ASP A 477 5.77 14.97 -21.26
CA ASP A 477 5.04 16.16 -21.74
C ASP A 477 4.66 16.19 -23.23
N ASN A 478 4.60 15.06 -23.90
CA ASN A 478 4.25 14.93 -25.31
C ASN A 478 2.81 14.43 -25.51
N GLY A 479 1.82 15.17 -25.00
CA GLY A 479 0.44 15.25 -25.52
C GLY A 479 -0.35 14.01 -25.96
N ASN A 480 0.23 12.83 -25.92
CA ASN A 480 -0.43 11.59 -26.27
C ASN A 480 -0.78 10.80 -25.03
N ASN A 481 -2.06 10.57 -24.81
CA ASN A 481 -2.70 9.73 -23.80
C ASN A 481 -2.17 8.28 -23.84
N VAL A 482 -0.99 8.05 -23.29
CA VAL A 482 -0.50 6.68 -23.06
C VAL A 482 -0.22 6.57 -21.57
N GLY A 483 -0.95 5.66 -20.91
CA GLY A 483 -0.65 5.29 -19.53
C GLY A 483 0.84 5.00 -19.38
N SER A 484 1.41 5.22 -18.19
CA SER A 484 2.83 5.05 -17.92
C SER A 484 3.36 3.76 -18.58
N ASN A 485 4.30 3.90 -19.52
CA ASN A 485 4.97 2.76 -20.17
C ASN A 485 6.09 2.18 -19.30
N GLU A 486 6.20 2.64 -18.07
CA GLU A 486 7.28 2.35 -17.14
C GLU A 486 6.73 1.76 -15.85
N SER A 487 7.48 0.87 -15.25
CA SER A 487 7.12 0.21 -14.00
C SER A 487 8.28 0.22 -13.01
N LEU A 488 7.99 0.46 -11.75
CA LEU A 488 8.84 0.10 -10.63
C LEU A 488 8.42 -1.29 -10.16
N LEU A 489 9.31 -2.27 -10.31
CA LEU A 489 9.10 -3.65 -9.91
C LEU A 489 9.89 -3.94 -8.65
N THR A 490 9.20 -4.24 -7.55
CA THR A 490 9.79 -4.79 -6.33
C THR A 490 9.57 -6.30 -6.33
N ILE A 491 10.66 -7.05 -6.24
CA ILE A 491 10.70 -8.51 -6.20
C ILE A 491 11.08 -8.93 -4.78
N SER A 492 10.38 -9.88 -4.19
CA SER A 492 10.72 -10.42 -2.89
C SER A 492 10.56 -11.93 -2.84
N PHE A 493 11.56 -12.59 -2.27
CA PHE A 493 11.56 -14.02 -2.00
C PHE A 493 11.76 -14.29 -0.51
N HIS A 494 10.99 -15.27 0.00
CA HIS A 494 11.10 -15.75 1.35
C HIS A 494 11.66 -17.16 1.36
N LEU A 495 12.67 -17.35 2.17
CA LEU A 495 13.20 -18.66 2.53
C LEU A 495 13.02 -18.91 4.01
N PHE A 496 12.84 -20.16 4.37
CA PHE A 496 12.80 -20.61 5.76
C PHE A 496 13.89 -21.65 6.01
N ASP A 497 14.71 -21.40 7.01
CA ASP A 497 15.71 -22.34 7.50
C ASP A 497 15.30 -22.83 8.91
N LYS A 498 15.35 -24.14 9.12
CA LYS A 498 15.11 -24.73 10.45
C LYS A 498 16.21 -24.40 11.46
N ALA A 499 17.39 -23.97 10.98
CA ALA A 499 18.46 -23.52 11.85
C ALA A 499 18.05 -22.26 12.61
N THR A 500 18.31 -22.23 13.89
CA THR A 500 18.20 -21.05 14.74
C THR A 500 19.53 -20.31 14.76
N ASN A 501 19.50 -18.96 14.81
CA ASN A 501 20.69 -18.12 14.90
C ASN A 501 21.53 -17.99 13.61
N VAL A 502 20.90 -18.01 12.44
CA VAL A 502 21.57 -17.59 11.20
C VAL A 502 21.89 -16.09 11.30
N THR A 503 23.18 -15.74 11.21
CA THR A 503 23.66 -14.35 11.39
C THR A 503 24.07 -13.68 10.07
N GLY A 504 24.14 -14.44 8.98
CA GLY A 504 24.54 -13.90 7.68
C GLY A 504 24.32 -14.89 6.54
N ILE A 505 24.53 -14.43 5.33
CA ILE A 505 24.44 -15.22 4.10
C ILE A 505 25.84 -15.73 3.74
N PRO A 506 26.03 -17.05 3.57
CA PRO A 506 27.30 -17.59 3.12
C PRO A 506 27.70 -17.02 1.75
N PRO A 507 28.99 -16.66 1.54
CA PRO A 507 29.45 -16.07 0.28
C PRO A 507 29.13 -16.93 -0.96
N GLU A 508 29.18 -18.24 -0.83
CA GLU A 508 28.85 -19.20 -1.89
C GLU A 508 27.37 -19.19 -2.30
N SER A 509 26.49 -18.74 -1.42
CA SER A 509 25.06 -18.63 -1.70
C SER A 509 24.67 -17.31 -2.40
N VAL A 510 25.54 -16.32 -2.41
CA VAL A 510 25.25 -14.99 -2.95
C VAL A 510 24.88 -15.05 -4.43
N GLN A 511 25.63 -15.79 -5.24
CA GLN A 511 25.34 -15.96 -6.67
C GLN A 511 23.95 -16.59 -6.89
N THR A 512 23.65 -17.66 -6.18
CA THR A 512 22.35 -18.36 -6.26
C THR A 512 21.19 -17.41 -5.92
N ILE A 513 21.38 -16.52 -4.94
CA ILE A 513 20.36 -15.52 -4.58
C ILE A 513 20.13 -14.54 -5.73
N TYR A 514 21.18 -14.04 -6.38
CA TYR A 514 21.04 -13.19 -7.55
C TYR A 514 20.34 -13.87 -8.72
N GLU A 515 20.53 -15.17 -8.89
CA GLU A 515 19.83 -15.98 -9.89
C GLU A 515 18.35 -16.17 -9.53
N ILE A 516 18.04 -16.46 -8.27
CA ILE A 516 16.66 -16.65 -7.76
C ILE A 516 15.84 -15.36 -7.87
N ILE A 517 16.45 -14.19 -7.67
CA ILE A 517 15.77 -12.89 -7.78
C ILE A 517 15.26 -12.58 -9.21
N THR A 518 15.66 -13.36 -10.19
CA THR A 518 15.02 -13.46 -11.52
C THR A 518 14.97 -12.17 -12.36
N VAL A 519 15.70 -11.12 -11.97
CA VAL A 519 15.70 -9.83 -12.71
C VAL A 519 16.09 -10.03 -14.17
N THR A 520 17.14 -10.80 -14.42
CA THR A 520 17.64 -11.08 -15.77
C THR A 520 16.62 -11.87 -16.56
N ALA A 521 16.06 -12.94 -15.98
CA ALA A 521 15.05 -13.77 -16.63
C ALA A 521 13.79 -12.97 -17.03
N ILE A 522 13.34 -12.05 -16.17
CA ILE A 522 12.20 -11.17 -16.46
C ILE A 522 12.54 -10.21 -17.61
N LYS A 523 13.72 -9.58 -17.58
CA LYS A 523 14.16 -8.67 -18.64
C LYS A 523 14.28 -9.40 -19.99
N ASP A 524 14.90 -10.56 -19.99
CA ASP A 524 15.11 -11.35 -21.22
C ASP A 524 13.78 -11.85 -21.81
N ALA A 525 12.91 -12.41 -20.96
CA ALA A 525 11.61 -12.90 -21.40
C ALA A 525 10.71 -11.79 -21.96
N LEU A 526 10.75 -10.59 -21.39
CA LEU A 526 9.94 -9.45 -21.84
C LEU A 526 10.52 -8.78 -23.08
N SER A 527 11.82 -8.78 -23.27
CA SER A 527 12.48 -8.29 -24.48
C SER A 527 12.18 -9.19 -25.68
N CYS A 528 12.10 -10.51 -25.50
CA CYS A 528 11.69 -11.45 -26.52
C CYS A 528 10.20 -11.34 -26.90
N HIS A 529 9.35 -10.78 -26.08
CA HIS A 529 7.91 -10.73 -26.32
C HIS A 529 7.43 -9.69 -27.34
N SER A 530 8.26 -8.78 -27.78
CA SER A 530 7.94 -7.92 -28.93
C SER A 530 7.69 -8.73 -30.25
N ARG A 531 8.18 -9.96 -30.32
CA ARG A 531 7.93 -10.91 -31.45
C ARG A 531 6.71 -11.83 -31.25
N LEU A 532 6.20 -11.97 -30.02
CA LEU A 532 5.09 -12.89 -29.68
C LEU A 532 3.71 -12.22 -29.64
N ASN A 533 3.62 -10.88 -29.65
CA ASN A 533 2.33 -10.19 -29.74
C ASN A 533 1.56 -10.44 -31.04
N ASN A 534 2.23 -10.88 -32.10
CA ASN A 534 1.57 -11.30 -33.33
C ASN A 534 0.81 -12.64 -33.17
N TRP A 535 1.25 -13.51 -32.27
CA TRP A 535 0.64 -14.82 -32.08
C TRP A 535 -0.69 -14.78 -31.32
N ALA A 536 -0.79 -13.92 -30.30
CA ALA A 536 -2.03 -13.74 -29.52
C ALA A 536 -3.14 -13.02 -30.32
N GLN A 537 -2.77 -12.18 -31.27
CA GLN A 537 -3.72 -11.57 -32.22
C GLN A 537 -4.22 -12.55 -33.28
N ASP A 538 -3.42 -13.53 -33.66
CA ASP A 538 -3.80 -14.55 -34.64
C ASP A 538 -4.73 -15.61 -34.03
N GLU A 539 -4.59 -15.96 -32.75
CA GLU A 539 -5.56 -16.83 -32.04
C GLU A 539 -6.93 -16.17 -31.86
N LEU A 540 -6.98 -14.85 -31.59
CA LEU A 540 -8.24 -14.10 -31.49
C LEU A 540 -8.92 -13.93 -32.85
N LYS A 541 -8.17 -13.88 -33.95
CA LYS A 541 -8.71 -13.84 -35.32
C LYS A 541 -9.18 -15.19 -35.81
N ASN A 542 -8.53 -16.28 -35.38
CA ASN A 542 -8.88 -17.65 -35.78
C ASN A 542 -10.00 -18.28 -34.92
N GLY A 543 -10.30 -17.71 -33.74
CA GLY A 543 -11.40 -18.15 -32.88
C GLY A 543 -12.79 -17.67 -33.30
N THR A 544 -12.89 -16.77 -34.29
CA THR A 544 -14.16 -16.21 -34.76
C THR A 544 -14.74 -16.90 -36.01
N VAL A 545 -14.14 -18.00 -36.46
CA VAL A 545 -14.67 -18.80 -37.59
C VAL A 545 -14.81 -20.26 -37.14
N LYS A 546 -15.80 -20.56 -36.32
CA LYS A 546 -16.57 -21.81 -36.31
C LYS A 546 -17.79 -21.60 -35.37
N LYS A 547 -18.89 -21.15 -35.98
CA LYS A 547 -20.22 -21.47 -35.52
C LYS A 547 -20.64 -22.80 -36.12
#